data_3420277524b2e5dbf635d42840c7a2c1
#
_entry.id   3420277524b2e5dbf635d42840c7a2c1
#
_cell.length_a   1.000
_cell.length_b   1.000
_cell.length_c   1.000
_cell.angle_alpha   90.00
_cell.angle_beta   90.00
_cell.angle_gamma   90.00
#
_symmetry.space_group_name_H-M   'P 1'
#
loop_
_entity.id
_entity.type
_entity.pdbx_description
1 polymer ?
#
loop_
_entity_poly.entity_id
_entity_poly.type
_entity_poly.pdbx_seq_one_letter_code
_entity_poly.pdbx_strand_id
1 'polypeptide(L)'
;MQDFSNLVEEVENTLIPYFRKIEKRALFNQEKVLNAFHHVKASESDLQGSTGYGYDDFGRDHLEQIYAHTFKADDALVRPQIISGTHAITLALQSTLKNNDELLYITGSPYDTLLEVIGIKDRKSTRLNS
;
A
#
# COMPACT_ATOMS: atom_id res chain seq x y z
N MET A 1 -14.10 18.20 -40.05
CA MET A 1 -13.86 16.89 -39.38
C MET A 1 -12.44 16.36 -39.62
N GLN A 2 -11.88 16.48 -40.81
CA GLN A 2 -10.51 16.02 -41.13
C GLN A 2 -9.41 16.74 -40.34
N ASP A 3 -9.61 18.03 -40.05
CA ASP A 3 -8.68 18.88 -39.29
C ASP A 3 -8.57 18.44 -37.80
N PHE A 4 -9.69 18.05 -37.18
CA PHE A 4 -9.68 17.59 -35.79
C PHE A 4 -8.98 16.21 -35.63
N SER A 5 -9.19 15.29 -36.56
CA SER A 5 -8.52 14.00 -36.54
C SER A 5 -7.01 14.12 -36.71
N ASN A 6 -6.55 15.01 -37.58
CA ASN A 6 -5.12 15.26 -37.74
C ASN A 6 -4.49 15.89 -36.48
N LEU A 7 -5.18 16.78 -35.79
CA LEU A 7 -4.73 17.36 -34.54
C LEU A 7 -4.61 16.28 -33.44
N VAL A 8 -5.60 15.37 -33.35
CA VAL A 8 -5.55 14.27 -32.38
C VAL A 8 -4.34 13.38 -32.66
N GLU A 9 -4.12 13.00 -33.91
CA GLU A 9 -2.98 12.15 -34.30
C GLU A 9 -1.63 12.82 -34.00
N GLU A 10 -1.51 14.13 -34.27
CA GLU A 10 -0.30 14.88 -33.93
C GLU A 10 -0.03 14.88 -32.43
N VAL A 11 -1.05 15.15 -31.61
CA VAL A 11 -0.93 15.12 -30.15
C VAL A 11 -0.56 13.72 -29.64
N GLU A 12 -1.24 12.67 -30.11
CA GLU A 12 -0.93 11.29 -29.74
C GLU A 12 0.53 10.94 -30.07
N ASN A 13 1.01 11.30 -31.25
CA ASN A 13 2.40 11.06 -31.65
C ASN A 13 3.41 11.75 -30.72
N THR A 14 3.11 12.96 -30.21
CA THR A 14 3.97 13.63 -29.24
C THR A 14 4.00 12.93 -27.89
N LEU A 15 2.95 12.19 -27.53
CA LEU A 15 2.81 11.48 -26.25
C LEU A 15 3.43 10.08 -26.25
N ILE A 16 3.66 9.47 -27.43
CA ILE A 16 4.23 8.12 -27.56
C ILE A 16 5.50 7.91 -26.70
N PRO A 17 6.50 8.81 -26.68
CA PRO A 17 7.69 8.61 -25.88
C PRO A 17 7.43 8.55 -24.38
N TYR A 18 6.43 9.32 -23.91
CA TYR A 18 5.99 9.32 -22.52
C TYR A 18 5.28 8.02 -22.15
N PHE A 19 4.37 7.56 -23.00
CA PHE A 19 3.67 6.28 -22.81
C PHE A 19 4.64 5.11 -22.78
N ARG A 20 5.59 5.04 -23.71
CA ARG A 20 6.62 4.00 -23.71
C ARG A 20 7.44 3.96 -22.41
N LYS A 21 7.71 5.12 -21.81
CA LYS A 21 8.42 5.19 -20.52
C LYS A 21 7.57 4.65 -19.38
N ILE A 22 6.26 4.96 -19.40
CA ILE A 22 5.28 4.45 -18.42
C ILE A 22 5.12 2.94 -18.58
N GLU A 23 4.95 2.44 -19.79
CA GLU A 23 4.82 1.01 -20.12
C GLU A 23 6.02 0.20 -19.65
N LYS A 24 7.24 0.66 -19.90
CA LYS A 24 8.46 -0.01 -19.39
C LYS A 24 8.45 -0.13 -17.87
N ARG A 25 8.02 0.92 -17.17
CA ARG A 25 7.93 0.90 -15.70
C ARG A 25 6.82 -0.03 -15.22
N ALA A 26 5.68 -0.02 -15.91
CA ALA A 26 4.56 -0.91 -15.61
C ALA A 26 4.97 -2.38 -15.79
N LEU A 27 5.61 -2.71 -16.90
CA LEU A 27 6.11 -4.06 -17.18
C LEU A 27 7.09 -4.54 -16.11
N PHE A 28 8.07 -3.72 -15.77
CA PHE A 28 9.04 -4.03 -14.70
C PHE A 28 8.36 -4.32 -13.36
N ASN A 29 7.36 -3.50 -12.98
CA ASN A 29 6.64 -3.71 -11.73
C ASN A 29 5.75 -4.96 -11.79
N GLN A 30 5.14 -5.24 -12.93
CA GLN A 30 4.33 -6.43 -13.13
C GLN A 30 5.16 -7.71 -13.05
N GLU A 31 6.31 -7.76 -13.70
CA GLU A 31 7.25 -8.88 -13.60
C GLU A 31 7.67 -9.12 -12.14
N LYS A 32 7.97 -8.05 -11.40
CA LYS A 32 8.33 -8.13 -9.99
C LYS A 32 7.23 -8.77 -9.15
N VAL A 33 5.98 -8.37 -9.36
CA VAL A 33 4.83 -8.93 -8.64
C VAL A 33 4.58 -10.39 -9.04
N LEU A 34 4.59 -10.70 -10.35
CA LEU A 34 4.42 -12.08 -10.83
C LEU A 34 5.50 -13.01 -10.28
N ASN A 35 6.74 -12.55 -10.21
CA ASN A 35 7.83 -13.33 -9.61
C ASN A 35 7.58 -13.62 -8.13
N ALA A 36 6.98 -12.69 -7.39
CA ALA A 36 6.59 -12.92 -6.00
C ALA A 36 5.51 -14.00 -5.87
N PHE A 37 4.49 -13.98 -6.73
CA PHE A 37 3.48 -15.05 -6.79
C PHE A 37 4.08 -16.41 -7.14
N HIS A 38 4.99 -16.46 -8.12
CA HIS A 38 5.70 -17.70 -8.48
C HIS A 38 6.59 -18.20 -7.32
N HIS A 39 7.21 -17.29 -6.59
CA HIS A 39 8.10 -17.64 -5.46
C HIS A 39 7.35 -18.43 -4.39
N VAL A 40 6.15 -17.99 -4.01
CA VAL A 40 5.30 -18.67 -3.02
C VAL A 40 4.50 -19.83 -3.62
N LYS A 41 4.60 -20.05 -4.96
CA LYS A 41 3.81 -21.05 -5.69
C LYS A 41 2.31 -20.87 -5.49
N ALA A 42 1.86 -19.60 -5.53
CA ALA A 42 0.46 -19.26 -5.35
C ALA A 42 -0.45 -20.09 -6.26
N SER A 43 -1.55 -20.58 -5.71
CA SER A 43 -2.48 -21.49 -6.37
C SER A 43 -3.93 -21.15 -6.02
N GLU A 44 -4.88 -21.85 -6.66
CA GLU A 44 -6.30 -21.66 -6.38
C GLU A 44 -6.66 -21.94 -4.91
N SER A 45 -5.91 -22.83 -4.24
CA SER A 45 -6.14 -23.12 -2.83
C SER A 45 -5.94 -21.91 -1.91
N ASP A 46 -5.07 -20.97 -2.29
CA ASP A 46 -4.83 -19.75 -1.53
C ASP A 46 -6.01 -18.76 -1.55
N LEU A 47 -6.90 -18.93 -2.54
CA LEU A 47 -8.11 -18.11 -2.71
C LEU A 47 -9.33 -18.69 -1.99
N GLN A 48 -9.20 -19.87 -1.39
CA GLN A 48 -10.28 -20.46 -0.64
C GLN A 48 -10.44 -19.77 0.71
N GLY A 49 -11.70 -19.62 1.15
CA GLY A 49 -12.00 -19.03 2.44
C GLY A 49 -11.43 -19.84 3.59
N SER A 50 -10.98 -19.16 4.63
CA SER A 50 -10.51 -19.76 5.89
C SER A 50 -11.41 -19.39 7.05
N THR A 51 -11.23 -20.04 8.19
CA THR A 51 -11.96 -19.72 9.44
C THR A 51 -11.56 -18.37 10.02
N GLY A 52 -10.42 -17.80 9.60
CA GLY A 52 -9.87 -16.56 10.12
C GLY A 52 -9.17 -16.66 11.47
N TYR A 53 -9.07 -17.85 12.04
CA TYR A 53 -8.40 -18.08 13.33
C TYR A 53 -6.88 -18.35 13.21
N GLY A 54 -6.31 -18.25 12.00
CA GLY A 54 -4.87 -18.41 11.77
C GLY A 54 -4.38 -19.86 11.69
N TYR A 55 -5.28 -20.83 11.74
CA TYR A 55 -4.97 -22.22 11.51
C TYR A 55 -5.23 -22.57 10.03
N ASP A 56 -4.22 -23.11 9.37
CA ASP A 56 -4.28 -23.52 7.95
C ASP A 56 -4.70 -22.38 6.99
N ASP A 57 -4.29 -21.15 7.29
CA ASP A 57 -4.61 -19.97 6.51
C ASP A 57 -3.47 -19.61 5.53
N PHE A 58 -3.09 -20.59 4.71
CA PHE A 58 -1.97 -20.49 3.77
C PHE A 58 -2.08 -19.30 2.83
N GLY A 59 -3.30 -18.95 2.39
CA GLY A 59 -3.53 -17.81 1.49
C GLY A 59 -3.10 -16.48 2.11
N ARG A 60 -3.30 -16.29 3.40
CA ARG A 60 -2.84 -15.07 4.11
C ARG A 60 -1.33 -15.06 4.28
N ASP A 61 -0.75 -16.19 4.65
CA ASP A 61 0.69 -16.30 4.83
C ASP A 61 1.43 -16.12 3.50
N HIS A 62 0.92 -16.70 2.41
CA HIS A 62 1.44 -16.46 1.07
C HIS A 62 1.28 -15.00 0.64
N LEU A 63 0.17 -14.33 0.96
CA LEU A 63 -0.03 -12.92 0.66
C LEU A 63 1.02 -12.05 1.36
N GLU A 64 1.31 -12.28 2.62
CA GLU A 64 2.36 -11.58 3.36
C GLU A 64 3.74 -11.81 2.73
N GLN A 65 4.07 -13.05 2.36
CA GLN A 65 5.32 -13.36 1.66
C GLN A 65 5.40 -12.67 0.27
N ILE A 66 4.29 -12.59 -0.49
CA ILE A 66 4.22 -11.88 -1.75
C ILE A 66 4.54 -10.39 -1.54
N TYR A 67 3.97 -9.76 -0.51
CA TYR A 67 4.27 -8.37 -0.18
C TYR A 67 5.73 -8.19 0.24
N ALA A 68 6.23 -9.01 1.16
CA ALA A 68 7.63 -8.96 1.59
C ALA A 68 8.58 -9.08 0.39
N HIS A 69 8.37 -10.08 -0.48
CA HIS A 69 9.19 -10.27 -1.67
C HIS A 69 9.09 -9.10 -2.66
N THR A 70 7.88 -8.60 -2.90
CA THR A 70 7.62 -7.47 -3.82
C THR A 70 8.31 -6.20 -3.36
N PHE A 71 8.31 -5.91 -2.08
CA PHE A 71 8.89 -4.69 -1.50
C PHE A 71 10.32 -4.88 -0.98
N LYS A 72 10.88 -6.09 -1.10
CA LYS A 72 12.21 -6.46 -0.60
C LYS A 72 12.35 -6.18 0.91
N ALA A 73 11.31 -6.49 1.65
CA ALA A 73 11.29 -6.46 3.11
C ALA A 73 11.53 -7.87 3.66
N ASP A 74 11.99 -7.95 4.90
CA ASP A 74 12.19 -9.22 5.58
C ASP A 74 10.86 -9.91 5.88
N ASP A 75 9.82 -9.10 6.16
CA ASP A 75 8.47 -9.58 6.45
C ASP A 75 7.42 -8.52 6.08
N ALA A 76 6.14 -8.92 6.05
CA ALA A 76 5.01 -8.03 5.81
C ALA A 76 3.80 -8.47 6.64
N LEU A 77 3.01 -7.50 7.07
CA LEU A 77 1.75 -7.75 7.76
C LEU A 77 0.58 -7.28 6.90
N VAL A 78 -0.14 -8.22 6.30
CA VAL A 78 -1.26 -7.97 5.40
C VAL A 78 -2.50 -8.70 5.92
N ARG A 79 -3.26 -8.04 6.78
CA ARG A 79 -4.40 -8.64 7.48
C ARG A 79 -5.66 -7.75 7.35
N PRO A 80 -6.86 -8.33 7.23
CA PRO A 80 -8.10 -7.58 7.15
C PRO A 80 -8.40 -6.77 8.42
N GLN A 81 -7.75 -7.08 9.54
CA GLN A 81 -7.82 -6.31 10.79
C GLN A 81 -7.16 -4.92 10.64
N ILE A 82 -6.28 -4.74 9.65
CA ILE A 82 -5.74 -3.43 9.28
C ILE A 82 -6.71 -2.78 8.30
N ILE A 83 -7.72 -2.11 8.83
CA ILE A 83 -8.91 -1.67 8.10
C ILE A 83 -8.72 -0.44 7.20
N SER A 84 -7.58 0.25 7.30
CA SER A 84 -7.32 1.47 6.50
C SER A 84 -5.82 1.78 6.40
N GLY A 85 -5.46 2.63 5.44
CA GLY A 85 -4.11 3.16 5.33
C GLY A 85 -3.66 3.95 6.57
N THR A 86 -4.56 4.74 7.17
CA THR A 86 -4.30 5.44 8.43
C THR A 86 -4.00 4.46 9.56
N HIS A 87 -4.74 3.35 9.65
CA HIS A 87 -4.47 2.31 10.65
C HIS A 87 -3.10 1.66 10.42
N ALA A 88 -2.75 1.34 9.17
CA ALA A 88 -1.43 0.79 8.84
C ALA A 88 -0.28 1.72 9.23
N ILE A 89 -0.39 3.01 8.91
CA ILE A 89 0.61 4.03 9.29
C ILE A 89 0.67 4.18 10.82
N THR A 90 -0.47 4.17 11.49
CA THR A 90 -0.54 4.23 12.96
C THR A 90 0.21 3.07 13.60
N LEU A 91 -0.02 1.84 13.13
CA LEU A 91 0.69 0.66 13.63
C LEU A 91 2.20 0.77 13.40
N ALA A 92 2.63 1.23 12.22
CA ALA A 92 4.04 1.43 11.90
C ALA A 92 4.69 2.48 12.84
N LEU A 93 4.02 3.61 13.08
CA LEU A 93 4.51 4.63 13.99
C LEU A 93 4.59 4.11 15.44
N GLN A 94 3.53 3.45 15.92
CA GLN A 94 3.49 2.91 17.28
C GLN A 94 4.48 1.77 17.53
N SER A 95 4.85 1.03 16.50
CA SER A 95 5.85 -0.03 16.63
C SER A 95 7.28 0.51 16.71
N THR A 96 7.53 1.71 16.19
CA THR A 96 8.87 2.31 16.09
C THR A 96 9.12 3.43 17.09
N LEU A 97 8.08 4.17 17.49
CA LEU A 97 8.17 5.34 18.34
C LEU A 97 7.71 5.04 19.76
N LYS A 98 8.39 5.63 20.73
CA LYS A 98 8.04 5.64 22.15
C LYS A 98 7.54 7.02 22.56
N ASN A 99 6.92 7.12 23.74
CA ASN A 99 6.54 8.40 24.30
C ASN A 99 7.77 9.30 24.47
N ASN A 100 7.66 10.54 23.98
CA ASN A 100 8.70 11.56 23.94
C ASN A 100 9.78 11.38 22.84
N ASP A 101 9.63 10.43 21.91
CA ASP A 101 10.47 10.40 20.72
C ASP A 101 10.11 11.57 19.79
N GLU A 102 11.09 12.09 19.07
CA GLU A 102 10.89 13.17 18.11
C GLU A 102 10.57 12.59 16.72
N LEU A 103 9.50 13.10 16.09
CA LEU A 103 9.09 12.75 14.74
C LEU A 103 9.22 13.96 13.81
N LEU A 104 10.16 13.92 12.87
CA LEU A 104 10.40 14.99 11.91
C LEU A 104 9.69 14.73 10.58
N TYR A 105 8.82 15.65 10.19
CA TYR A 105 8.16 15.66 8.88
C TYR A 105 8.94 16.54 7.89
N ILE A 106 9.64 15.92 6.95
CA ILE A 106 10.48 16.63 5.98
C ILE A 106 9.73 17.09 4.72
N THR A 107 8.52 16.59 4.50
CA THR A 107 7.72 16.86 3.29
C THR A 107 6.51 17.77 3.53
N GLY A 108 6.37 18.31 4.74
CA GLY A 108 5.23 19.17 5.14
C GLY A 108 4.43 18.56 6.28
N SER A 109 3.31 19.19 6.63
CA SER A 109 2.43 18.73 7.71
C SER A 109 1.91 17.32 7.45
N PRO A 110 1.81 16.48 8.48
CA PRO A 110 1.20 15.17 8.36
C PRO A 110 -0.28 15.30 7.97
N TYR A 111 -0.79 14.22 7.38
CA TYR A 111 -2.21 14.12 7.06
C TYR A 111 -3.07 14.29 8.32
N ASP A 112 -4.17 15.00 8.22
CA ASP A 112 -4.98 15.45 9.36
C ASP A 112 -5.47 14.30 10.26
N THR A 113 -5.76 13.12 9.73
CA THR A 113 -6.15 11.93 10.51
C THR A 113 -5.00 11.37 11.35
N LEU A 114 -3.74 11.71 11.03
CA LEU A 114 -2.58 11.31 11.81
C LEU A 114 -2.26 12.26 12.97
N LEU A 115 -2.80 13.49 12.96
CA LEU A 115 -2.51 14.50 13.99
C LEU A 115 -2.91 14.06 15.40
N GLU A 116 -3.98 13.27 15.50
CA GLU A 116 -4.41 12.70 16.78
C GLU A 116 -3.52 11.52 17.22
N VAL A 117 -3.05 10.72 16.26
CA VAL A 117 -2.19 9.55 16.50
C VAL A 117 -0.83 9.97 17.06
N ILE A 118 -0.27 11.05 16.51
CA ILE A 118 1.05 11.58 16.87
C ILE A 118 1.00 12.62 18.00
N GLY A 119 -0.19 12.89 18.56
CA GLY A 119 -0.37 13.77 19.73
C GLY A 119 -0.29 15.28 19.45
N ILE A 120 -0.29 15.73 18.19
CA ILE A 120 -0.33 17.17 17.86
C ILE A 120 -1.72 17.76 18.12
N LYS A 121 -2.79 16.96 17.98
CA LYS A 121 -4.14 17.36 18.21
C LYS A 121 -4.69 16.57 19.39
N ASP A 122 -5.01 17.25 20.48
CA ASP A 122 -5.62 16.61 21.64
C ASP A 122 -6.92 15.92 21.23
N ARG A 123 -7.00 14.63 21.47
CA ARG A 123 -8.25 13.92 21.50
C ARG A 123 -9.10 14.60 22.57
N LYS A 124 -10.10 15.40 22.20
CA LYS A 124 -11.12 15.82 23.11
C LYS A 124 -11.74 14.54 23.66
N SER A 125 -11.28 14.14 24.82
CA SER A 125 -11.89 13.09 25.61
C SER A 125 -13.35 13.50 25.79
N THR A 126 -14.24 12.87 25.06
CA THR A 126 -15.67 12.87 25.40
C THR A 126 -15.75 12.01 26.66
N ARG A 127 -15.36 12.58 27.79
CA ARG A 127 -15.83 12.08 29.08
C ARG A 127 -17.32 12.29 29.06
N LEU A 128 -18.07 11.24 28.82
CA LEU A 128 -19.43 11.12 29.24
C LEU A 128 -19.38 11.28 30.76
N ASN A 129 -19.65 12.49 31.25
CA ASN A 129 -19.97 12.70 32.63
C ASN A 129 -21.34 12.03 32.85
N SER A 130 -21.31 10.84 33.43
CA SER A 130 -22.42 10.20 34.09
C SER A 130 -22.66 10.89 35.43
#